data_dfcfb2c3f6c5264ff673a0d45c720601
#
_entry.id   dfcfb2c3f6c5264ff673a0d45c720601
#
_cell.length_a   1.000
_cell.length_b   1.000
_cell.length_c   1.000
_cell.angle_alpha   90.00
_cell.angle_beta   90.00
_cell.angle_gamma   90.00
#
_symmetry.space_group_name_H-M   'P 1'
#
loop_
_entity.id
_entity.type
_entity.pdbx_description
1 polymer ?
#
loop_
_entity_poly.entity_id
_entity_poly.type
_entity_poly.pdbx_seq_one_letter_code
_entity_poly.pdbx_strand_id
1 'polypeptide(L)'
;MLLRVKLALFFQKEETAITECMACREKSKQLLLLKHNLKLDPIFALAEKSAVYLLSEMANDISISTLIRHMGTNRNKLSFAFKTHYGVTPLNWIREQRMLHAAQLLTSTDQTILAISHAVGYLDSNNFSTAFRRKYQLSPVQYRQKQKSHQTKNTMQKAKV
;
A
#
# COMPACT_ATOMS: atom_id res chain seq x y z
N MET A 1 -15.78 1.65 -0.60
CA MET A 1 -14.63 1.31 0.25
C MET A 1 -13.25 1.52 -0.42
N LEU A 2 -13.11 1.27 -1.71
CA LEU A 2 -11.94 1.65 -2.53
C LEU A 2 -11.70 3.18 -2.62
N LEU A 3 -12.72 3.99 -2.34
CA LEU A 3 -12.64 5.46 -2.46
C LEU A 3 -11.68 6.11 -1.45
N ARG A 4 -11.59 5.58 -0.21
CA ARG A 4 -10.77 6.20 0.85
C ARG A 4 -9.26 5.94 0.68
N VAL A 5 -8.87 4.76 0.22
CA VAL A 5 -7.46 4.46 -0.09
C VAL A 5 -7.01 5.18 -1.36
N LYS A 6 -7.89 5.30 -2.36
CA LYS A 6 -7.66 6.15 -3.54
C LYS A 6 -7.56 7.63 -3.17
N LEU A 7 -8.34 8.11 -2.19
CA LEU A 7 -8.23 9.48 -1.70
C LEU A 7 -6.85 9.76 -1.08
N ALA A 8 -6.32 8.89 -0.25
CA ALA A 8 -5.00 9.09 0.36
C ALA A 8 -3.86 9.12 -0.69
N LEU A 9 -3.93 8.26 -1.71
CA LEU A 9 -2.97 8.26 -2.83
C LEU A 9 -3.24 9.40 -3.83
N PHE A 10 -4.48 9.81 -4.01
CA PHE A 10 -4.87 10.92 -4.88
C PHE A 10 -4.41 12.26 -4.29
N PHE A 11 -4.49 12.45 -2.97
CA PHE A 11 -4.03 13.65 -2.27
C PHE A 11 -2.52 13.87 -2.34
N GLN A 12 -1.72 12.80 -2.50
CA GLN A 12 -0.28 12.93 -2.64
C GLN A 12 0.14 13.39 -4.06
N LYS A 13 -0.75 13.29 -5.04
CA LYS A 13 -0.48 13.61 -6.45
C LYS A 13 -1.00 14.99 -6.89
N GLU A 14 -1.90 15.61 -6.12
CA GLU A 14 -2.53 16.90 -6.48
C GLU A 14 -1.96 18.14 -5.78
N GLU A 15 -0.92 18.02 -4.96
CA GLU A 15 -0.30 19.18 -4.32
C GLU A 15 0.40 20.16 -5.30
N THR A 16 0.52 19.80 -6.57
CA THR A 16 1.28 20.60 -7.56
C THR A 16 0.44 21.32 -8.62
N ALA A 17 -0.88 21.24 -8.59
CA ALA A 17 -1.71 21.72 -9.71
C ALA A 17 -2.94 22.56 -9.33
N ILE A 18 -2.98 23.23 -8.19
CA ILE A 18 -4.13 24.11 -7.84
C ILE A 18 -3.68 25.56 -7.70
N THR A 19 -3.62 26.24 -8.83
CA THR A 19 -3.57 27.70 -8.89
C THR A 19 -4.95 28.21 -9.32
N GLU A 20 -5.53 29.09 -8.46
CA GLU A 20 -6.45 30.18 -8.79
C GLU A 20 -7.91 29.87 -9.20
N CYS A 21 -8.72 29.47 -8.20
CA CYS A 21 -10.15 29.78 -8.21
C CYS A 21 -10.65 29.90 -6.76
N MET A 22 -11.51 30.90 -6.45
CA MET A 22 -12.03 31.11 -5.08
C MET A 22 -12.76 29.87 -4.53
N ALA A 23 -13.50 29.14 -5.37
CA ALA A 23 -14.16 27.89 -5.02
C ALA A 23 -13.18 26.75 -4.71
N CYS A 24 -11.98 26.75 -5.31
CA CYS A 24 -10.89 25.81 -5.01
C CYS A 24 -10.23 26.13 -3.67
N ARG A 25 -10.13 27.41 -3.31
CA ARG A 25 -9.56 27.87 -2.03
C ARG A 25 -10.40 27.44 -0.83
N GLU A 26 -11.73 27.50 -0.94
CA GLU A 26 -12.66 27.07 0.11
C GLU A 26 -12.65 25.54 0.27
N LYS A 27 -12.65 24.80 -0.85
CA LYS A 27 -12.50 23.35 -0.84
C LYS A 27 -11.14 22.92 -0.24
N SER A 28 -10.07 23.63 -0.54
CA SER A 28 -8.74 23.38 0.03
C SER A 28 -8.69 23.64 1.53
N LYS A 29 -9.33 24.73 2.01
CA LYS A 29 -9.46 25.01 3.46
C LYS A 29 -10.27 23.93 4.18
N GLN A 30 -11.41 23.55 3.62
CA GLN A 30 -12.26 22.48 4.18
C GLN A 30 -11.53 21.14 4.20
N LEU A 31 -10.72 20.87 3.19
CA LEU A 31 -9.87 19.67 3.10
C LEU A 31 -8.72 19.69 4.12
N LEU A 32 -8.10 20.86 4.35
CA LEU A 32 -7.07 21.05 5.38
C LEU A 32 -7.65 20.87 6.79
N LEU A 33 -8.85 21.42 7.04
CA LEU A 33 -9.57 21.25 8.32
C LEU A 33 -9.96 19.79 8.55
N LEU A 34 -10.40 19.07 7.51
CA LEU A 34 -10.67 17.62 7.57
C LEU A 34 -9.37 16.84 7.83
N LYS A 35 -8.27 17.17 7.18
CA LYS A 35 -6.95 16.55 7.43
C LYS A 35 -6.48 16.81 8.85
N HIS A 36 -6.66 18.03 9.38
CA HIS A 36 -6.27 18.42 10.73
C HIS A 36 -7.11 17.69 11.78
N ASN A 37 -8.43 17.60 11.60
CA ASN A 37 -9.34 16.87 12.49
C ASN A 37 -9.09 15.36 12.47
N LEU A 38 -8.76 14.78 11.30
CA LEU A 38 -8.36 13.37 11.18
C LEU A 38 -7.02 13.08 11.88
N LYS A 39 -6.06 14.00 11.86
CA LYS A 39 -4.78 13.86 12.58
C LYS A 39 -4.95 13.96 14.11
N LEU A 40 -6.01 14.60 14.59
CA LEU A 40 -6.33 14.71 16.02
C LEU A 40 -7.09 13.50 16.57
N ASP A 41 -7.63 12.63 15.70
CA ASP A 41 -8.29 11.39 16.15
C ASP A 41 -7.25 10.36 16.61
N PRO A 42 -7.25 9.98 17.91
CA PRO A 42 -6.30 9.00 18.43
C PRO A 42 -6.39 7.63 17.74
N ILE A 43 -7.56 7.26 17.22
CA ILE A 43 -7.80 6.02 16.48
C ILE A 43 -7.12 6.08 15.12
N PHE A 44 -7.28 7.20 14.41
CA PHE A 44 -6.59 7.46 13.16
C PHE A 44 -5.06 7.45 13.35
N ALA A 45 -4.57 8.21 14.33
CA ALA A 45 -3.14 8.29 14.63
C ALA A 45 -2.52 6.92 14.99
N LEU A 46 -3.26 6.08 15.70
CA LEU A 46 -2.84 4.71 16.02
C LEU A 46 -2.74 3.85 14.74
N ALA A 47 -3.73 3.91 13.85
CA ALA A 47 -3.72 3.17 12.60
C ALA A 47 -2.53 3.59 11.71
N GLU A 48 -2.31 4.89 11.55
CA GLU A 48 -1.22 5.45 10.73
C GLU A 48 0.17 5.07 11.28
N LYS A 49 0.42 5.29 12.59
CA LYS A 49 1.69 4.90 13.23
C LYS A 49 1.96 3.41 13.08
N SER A 50 0.93 2.60 13.27
CA SER A 50 1.07 1.15 13.12
C SER A 50 1.33 0.73 11.68
N ALA A 51 0.72 1.40 10.70
CA ALA A 51 0.95 1.15 9.28
C ALA A 51 2.39 1.50 8.88
N VAL A 52 2.92 2.64 9.33
CA VAL A 52 4.32 3.03 9.11
C VAL A 52 5.27 1.98 9.67
N TYR A 53 5.05 1.54 10.90
CA TYR A 53 5.86 0.48 11.52
C TYR A 53 5.78 -0.85 10.74
N LEU A 54 4.58 -1.26 10.33
CA LEU A 54 4.40 -2.47 9.52
C LEU A 54 5.13 -2.39 8.18
N LEU A 55 5.19 -1.23 7.56
CA LEU A 55 5.92 -1.02 6.31
C LEU A 55 7.43 -1.05 6.50
N SER A 56 7.95 -0.45 7.58
CA SER A 56 9.39 -0.48 7.87
C SER A 56 9.90 -1.90 8.17
N GLU A 57 9.05 -2.73 8.77
CA GLU A 57 9.34 -4.11 9.09
C GLU A 57 8.82 -5.12 8.06
N MET A 58 8.48 -4.68 6.85
CA MET A 58 7.80 -5.49 5.84
C MET A 58 8.51 -6.81 5.51
N ALA A 59 9.85 -6.79 5.47
CA ALA A 59 10.67 -7.97 5.19
C ALA A 59 10.74 -8.97 6.36
N ASN A 60 10.38 -8.54 7.57
CA ASN A 60 10.50 -9.34 8.79
C ASN A 60 9.19 -10.06 9.12
N ASP A 61 9.30 -11.13 9.93
CA ASP A 61 8.10 -11.80 10.46
C ASP A 61 7.51 -10.98 11.62
N ILE A 62 6.38 -10.33 11.36
CA ILE A 62 5.72 -9.46 12.32
C ILE A 62 4.54 -10.19 12.95
N SER A 63 4.63 -10.47 14.24
CA SER A 63 3.49 -10.94 15.02
C SER A 63 2.60 -9.78 15.48
N ILE A 64 1.31 -10.07 15.66
CA ILE A 64 0.37 -9.10 16.23
C ILE A 64 0.78 -8.68 17.66
N SER A 65 1.38 -9.60 18.41
CA SER A 65 1.87 -9.35 19.78
C SER A 65 3.03 -8.35 19.80
N THR A 66 3.95 -8.46 18.85
CA THR A 66 5.06 -7.50 18.67
C THR A 66 4.53 -6.12 18.32
N LEU A 67 3.57 -6.03 17.40
CA LEU A 67 2.96 -4.77 17.00
C LEU A 67 2.21 -4.11 18.18
N ILE A 68 1.42 -4.87 18.92
CA ILE A 68 0.69 -4.38 20.11
C ILE A 68 1.65 -3.80 21.15
N ARG A 69 2.73 -4.54 21.45
CA ARG A 69 3.75 -4.11 22.41
C ARG A 69 4.46 -2.83 21.96
N HIS A 70 4.83 -2.76 20.69
CA HIS A 70 5.50 -1.59 20.12
C HIS A 70 4.61 -0.34 20.13
N MET A 71 3.31 -0.50 19.87
CA MET A 71 2.35 0.60 19.85
C MET A 71 1.81 0.99 21.24
N GLY A 72 2.15 0.25 22.31
CA GLY A 72 1.64 0.50 23.66
C GLY A 72 0.10 0.42 23.73
N THR A 73 -0.50 -0.53 23.02
CA THR A 73 -1.95 -0.65 22.87
C THR A 73 -2.43 -2.08 23.15
N ASN A 74 -3.70 -2.36 22.93
CA ASN A 74 -4.25 -3.71 22.97
C ASN A 74 -4.81 -4.16 21.61
N ARG A 75 -5.05 -5.47 21.49
CA ARG A 75 -5.52 -6.08 20.23
C ARG A 75 -6.84 -5.48 19.72
N ASN A 76 -7.78 -5.22 20.64
CA ASN A 76 -9.10 -4.73 20.27
C ASN A 76 -9.02 -3.31 19.72
N LYS A 77 -8.31 -2.42 20.39
CA LYS A 77 -8.12 -1.02 19.98
C LYS A 77 -7.37 -0.94 18.65
N LEU A 78 -6.31 -1.74 18.48
CA LEU A 78 -5.55 -1.80 17.24
C LEU A 78 -6.40 -2.33 16.06
N SER A 79 -7.13 -3.43 16.28
CA SER A 79 -8.02 -4.00 15.27
C SER A 79 -9.15 -3.06 14.90
N PHE A 80 -9.70 -2.35 15.87
CA PHE A 80 -10.73 -1.33 15.66
C PHE A 80 -10.18 -0.19 14.80
N ALA A 81 -9.01 0.35 15.14
CA ALA A 81 -8.36 1.42 14.40
C ALA A 81 -8.12 1.04 12.94
N PHE A 82 -7.58 -0.15 12.68
CA PHE A 82 -7.35 -0.63 11.32
C PHE A 82 -8.64 -0.89 10.53
N LYS A 83 -9.65 -1.51 11.17
CA LYS A 83 -10.94 -1.73 10.52
C LYS A 83 -11.64 -0.42 10.17
N THR A 84 -11.58 0.56 11.07
CA THR A 84 -12.20 1.88 10.85
C THR A 84 -11.49 2.64 9.74
N HIS A 85 -10.15 2.62 9.72
CA HIS A 85 -9.37 3.42 8.78
C HIS A 85 -9.11 2.70 7.45
N TYR A 86 -8.65 1.44 7.48
CA TYR A 86 -8.27 0.67 6.30
C TYR A 86 -9.31 -0.38 5.88
N GLY A 87 -10.34 -0.64 6.68
CA GLY A 87 -11.36 -1.64 6.40
C GLY A 87 -10.94 -3.10 6.65
N VAL A 88 -9.70 -3.35 7.05
CA VAL A 88 -9.11 -4.68 7.23
C VAL A 88 -8.33 -4.76 8.54
N THR A 89 -7.92 -5.96 8.95
CA THR A 89 -7.05 -6.14 10.11
C THR A 89 -5.59 -5.76 9.79
N PRO A 90 -4.74 -5.42 10.79
CA PRO A 90 -3.34 -5.08 10.57
C PRO A 90 -2.57 -6.12 9.76
N LEU A 91 -2.71 -7.42 10.10
CA LEU A 91 -2.02 -8.50 9.41
C LEU A 91 -2.51 -8.70 7.98
N ASN A 92 -3.79 -8.52 7.70
CA ASN A 92 -4.30 -8.57 6.34
C ASN A 92 -3.83 -7.35 5.54
N TRP A 93 -3.78 -6.19 6.16
CA TRP A 93 -3.28 -4.99 5.53
C TRP A 93 -1.83 -5.13 5.09
N ILE A 94 -0.92 -5.58 5.98
CA ILE A 94 0.49 -5.78 5.60
C ILE A 94 0.66 -6.86 4.53
N ARG A 95 -0.13 -7.94 4.56
CA ARG A 95 -0.11 -8.95 3.48
C ARG A 95 -0.46 -8.33 2.12
N GLU A 96 -1.42 -7.44 2.09
CA GLU A 96 -1.78 -6.72 0.86
C GLU A 96 -0.66 -5.79 0.40
N GLN A 97 -0.02 -5.05 1.33
CA GLN A 97 1.12 -4.19 1.00
C GLN A 97 2.31 -5.00 0.47
N ARG A 98 2.62 -6.14 1.06
CA ARG A 98 3.64 -7.08 0.56
C ARG A 98 3.38 -7.49 -0.89
N MET A 99 2.14 -7.81 -1.25
CA MET A 99 1.77 -8.18 -2.62
C MET A 99 1.85 -6.99 -3.58
N LEU A 100 1.47 -5.80 -3.16
CA LEU A 100 1.61 -4.57 -3.95
C LEU A 100 3.08 -4.26 -4.23
N HIS A 101 3.92 -4.32 -3.21
CA HIS A 101 5.36 -4.10 -3.35
C HIS A 101 6.03 -5.16 -4.24
N ALA A 102 5.64 -6.43 -4.09
CA ALA A 102 6.10 -7.50 -4.99
C ALA A 102 5.74 -7.24 -6.45
N ALA A 103 4.52 -6.77 -6.72
CA ALA A 103 4.10 -6.44 -8.08
C ALA A 103 4.93 -5.29 -8.67
N GLN A 104 5.27 -4.29 -7.87
CA GLN A 104 6.19 -3.20 -8.27
C GLN A 104 7.58 -3.74 -8.61
N LEU A 105 8.19 -4.55 -7.71
CA LEU A 105 9.51 -5.14 -7.94
C LEU A 105 9.54 -6.04 -9.19
N LEU A 106 8.47 -6.81 -9.44
CA LEU A 106 8.35 -7.65 -10.63
C LEU A 106 8.36 -6.85 -11.93
N THR A 107 7.86 -5.61 -11.92
CA THR A 107 7.76 -4.76 -13.11
C THR A 107 8.94 -3.81 -13.29
N SER A 108 9.56 -3.38 -12.17
CA SER A 108 10.61 -2.37 -12.18
C SER A 108 12.03 -2.94 -12.10
N THR A 109 12.17 -4.24 -11.77
CA THR A 109 13.48 -4.89 -11.59
C THR A 109 13.56 -6.24 -12.29
N ASP A 110 14.80 -6.71 -12.53
CA ASP A 110 15.07 -8.05 -13.03
C ASP A 110 15.45 -9.05 -11.92
N GLN A 111 15.18 -8.71 -10.66
CA GLN A 111 15.44 -9.59 -9.52
C GLN A 111 14.76 -10.94 -9.67
N THR A 112 15.37 -12.00 -9.13
CA THR A 112 14.78 -13.33 -9.12
C THR A 112 13.50 -13.38 -8.28
N ILE A 113 12.61 -14.32 -8.55
CA ILE A 113 11.39 -14.50 -7.76
C ILE A 113 11.71 -14.80 -6.29
N LEU A 114 12.79 -15.55 -6.04
CA LEU A 114 13.29 -15.83 -4.70
C LEU A 114 13.73 -14.55 -3.98
N ALA A 115 14.52 -13.69 -4.64
CA ALA A 115 14.97 -12.43 -4.06
C ALA A 115 13.78 -11.51 -3.72
N ILE A 116 12.79 -11.41 -4.62
CA ILE A 116 11.56 -10.64 -4.38
C ILE A 116 10.75 -11.23 -3.23
N SER A 117 10.62 -12.56 -3.14
CA SER A 117 9.89 -13.20 -2.04
C SER A 117 10.48 -12.83 -0.68
N HIS A 118 11.81 -12.87 -0.55
CA HIS A 118 12.50 -12.47 0.68
C HIS A 118 12.36 -10.97 0.97
N ALA A 119 12.51 -10.11 -0.05
CA ALA A 119 12.36 -8.66 0.10
C ALA A 119 10.97 -8.24 0.61
N VAL A 120 9.93 -9.02 0.32
CA VAL A 120 8.58 -8.77 0.81
C VAL A 120 8.18 -9.65 2.02
N GLY A 121 9.15 -10.29 2.68
CA GLY A 121 8.96 -11.00 3.94
C GLY A 121 8.36 -12.40 3.84
N TYR A 122 8.59 -13.10 2.72
CA TYR A 122 8.26 -14.52 2.58
C TYR A 122 9.54 -15.35 2.61
N LEU A 123 9.66 -16.23 3.60
CA LEU A 123 10.80 -17.16 3.73
C LEU A 123 10.80 -18.24 2.63
N ASP A 124 9.61 -18.60 2.14
CA ASP A 124 9.42 -19.62 1.10
C ASP A 124 8.79 -18.99 -0.16
N SER A 125 9.47 -19.16 -1.29
CA SER A 125 9.02 -18.66 -2.59
C SER A 125 7.75 -19.38 -3.11
N ASN A 126 7.45 -20.60 -2.67
CA ASN A 126 6.21 -21.29 -3.02
C ASN A 126 5.00 -20.66 -2.30
N ASN A 127 5.16 -20.37 -1.01
CA ASN A 127 4.16 -19.65 -0.23
C ASN A 127 3.92 -18.24 -0.80
N PHE A 128 4.97 -17.54 -1.20
CA PHE A 128 4.87 -16.27 -1.91
C PHE A 128 4.11 -16.41 -3.23
N SER A 129 4.49 -17.35 -4.08
CA SER A 129 3.89 -17.57 -5.40
C SER A 129 2.40 -17.91 -5.28
N THR A 130 2.03 -18.71 -4.29
CA THR A 130 0.63 -19.05 -3.98
C THR A 130 -0.16 -17.83 -3.54
N ALA A 131 0.38 -17.02 -2.62
CA ALA A 131 -0.26 -15.79 -2.16
C ALA A 131 -0.40 -14.76 -3.30
N PHE A 132 0.62 -14.63 -4.13
CA PHE A 132 0.64 -13.73 -5.28
C PHE A 132 -0.42 -14.14 -6.32
N ARG A 133 -0.47 -15.43 -6.68
CA ARG A 133 -1.46 -15.98 -7.61
C ARG A 133 -2.89 -15.78 -7.11
N ARG A 134 -3.12 -15.93 -5.81
CA ARG A 134 -4.44 -15.70 -5.20
C ARG A 134 -4.90 -14.25 -5.36
N LYS A 135 -3.98 -13.28 -5.30
CA LYS A 135 -4.31 -11.85 -5.45
C LYS A 135 -4.43 -11.40 -6.91
N TYR A 136 -3.50 -11.81 -7.77
CA TYR A 136 -3.39 -11.30 -9.14
C TYR A 136 -3.88 -12.28 -10.21
N GLN A 137 -4.30 -13.50 -9.85
CA GLN A 137 -4.75 -14.59 -10.74
C GLN A 137 -3.66 -15.03 -11.75
N LEU A 138 -2.42 -14.62 -11.55
CA LEU A 138 -1.24 -14.96 -12.34
C LEU A 138 -0.08 -15.35 -11.41
N SER A 139 0.78 -16.26 -11.87
CA SER A 139 2.04 -16.50 -11.17
C SER A 139 2.94 -15.26 -11.26
N PRO A 140 3.91 -15.07 -10.34
CA PRO A 140 4.86 -13.95 -10.42
C PRO A 140 5.59 -13.87 -11.76
N VAL A 141 5.97 -15.00 -12.33
CA VAL A 141 6.64 -15.08 -13.64
C VAL A 141 5.71 -14.62 -14.76
N GLN A 142 4.48 -15.14 -14.81
CA GLN A 142 3.48 -14.74 -15.80
C GLN A 142 3.13 -13.25 -15.69
N TYR A 143 3.02 -12.75 -14.45
CA TYR A 143 2.76 -11.33 -14.21
C TYR A 143 3.88 -10.44 -14.79
N ARG A 144 5.14 -10.76 -14.52
CA ARG A 144 6.32 -10.07 -15.07
C ARG A 144 6.32 -10.08 -16.61
N GLN A 145 6.10 -11.24 -17.21
CA GLN A 145 6.08 -11.38 -18.68
C GLN A 145 4.97 -10.53 -19.32
N LYS A 146 3.77 -10.57 -18.75
CA LYS A 146 2.63 -9.78 -19.22
C LYS A 146 2.91 -8.28 -19.16
N GLN A 147 3.49 -7.80 -18.07
CA GLN A 147 3.80 -6.37 -17.91
C GLN A 147 4.90 -5.91 -18.86
N LYS A 148 5.97 -6.70 -19.04
CA LYS A 148 7.03 -6.40 -20.01
C LYS A 148 6.48 -6.32 -21.45
N SER A 149 5.61 -7.22 -21.85
CA SER A 149 4.98 -7.19 -23.20
C SER A 149 4.08 -5.97 -23.41
N HIS A 150 3.40 -5.48 -22.38
CA HIS A 150 2.61 -4.25 -22.45
C HIS A 150 3.47 -2.99 -22.56
N GLN A 151 4.59 -2.94 -21.84
CA GLN A 151 5.52 -1.80 -21.93
C GLN A 151 6.14 -1.69 -23.32
N THR A 152 6.56 -2.80 -23.92
CA THR A 152 7.14 -2.82 -25.28
C THR A 152 6.15 -2.34 -26.33
N LYS A 153 4.87 -2.75 -26.25
CA LYS A 153 3.82 -2.28 -27.17
C LYS A 153 3.57 -0.77 -27.05
N ASN A 154 3.52 -0.23 -25.83
CA ASN A 154 3.31 1.21 -25.61
C ASN A 154 4.50 2.05 -26.09
N THR A 155 5.73 1.56 -25.97
CA THR A 155 6.93 2.25 -26.47
C THR A 155 6.97 2.28 -27.98
N MET A 156 6.59 1.18 -28.65
CA MET A 156 6.51 1.13 -30.13
C MET A 156 5.40 2.02 -30.71
N GLN A 157 4.32 2.21 -29.98
CA GLN A 157 3.22 3.07 -30.40
C GLN A 157 3.57 4.57 -30.29
N LYS A 158 4.37 4.95 -29.26
CA LYS A 158 4.88 6.32 -29.09
C LYS A 158 5.99 6.69 -30.08
N ALA A 159 6.72 5.72 -30.60
CA ALA A 159 7.80 5.94 -31.58
C ALA A 159 7.28 6.08 -33.03
N LYS A 160 5.98 5.86 -33.25
CA LYS A 160 5.33 5.97 -34.59
C LYS A 160 4.52 7.25 -34.76
N VAL A 161 4.53 8.16 -33.81
CA VAL A 161 3.92 9.51 -33.88
C VAL A 161 5.02 10.56 -33.93
#